data_b0e32a845dfaec335e32965e45a22ca8
#
_entry.id   b0e32a845dfaec335e32965e45a22ca8
#
_cell.length_a   1.000
_cell.length_b   1.000
_cell.length_c   1.000
_cell.angle_alpha   90.00
_cell.angle_beta   90.00
_cell.angle_gamma   90.00
#
_symmetry.space_group_name_H-M   'P 1'
#
loop_
_entity.id
_entity.type
_entity.pdbx_description
1 polymer ?
#
loop_
_entity_poly.entity_id
_entity_poly.type
_entity_poly.pdbx_seq_one_letter_code
_entity_poly.pdbx_strand_id
1 'polypeptide(L)'
;AGEDVDVVIETMRGHRLGRIIKEGSAIPNTGIPGVIKGFGKERVIHSPAKGILRNICHITDMVSKGQLLAKIETPEGMIVDVPASMDGLLRGLIRDGYPVTKGFKIADIDPRAEEYDNCFTISDKARCIAGGVLEALLYLKNNLSDQQKEPNVPICIHEKQKVETIYADYAATHITKPECVKDAVMNALALGNSGRGVNESSLDAARKIYEVRTKVDQFFDGYGAEQVVFTSGITESLNTVIKGSLNHGDHVITTFMEHNSVLRPLYEMERQGVCLTITSPDVEDIKQAITKDTKMIVITHASNVTGEMFDIQSVGKLCREKGILFVVDTAQSAGVIPISMKEDNIDILCFTGHKGLMGPQGIGGICIRKGVEIHPLKTGGTGILSFSK
;
A
#
# COMPACT_ATOMS: atom_id res chain seq x y z
N ALA A 1 19.37 0.10 -25.99
CA ALA A 1 19.10 -1.34 -26.02
C ALA A 1 19.97 -2.01 -27.09
N GLY A 2 20.24 -3.28 -26.91
CA GLY A 2 21.08 -4.07 -27.81
C GLY A 2 22.57 -4.10 -27.45
N GLU A 3 23.02 -3.22 -26.58
CA GLU A 3 24.41 -3.17 -26.08
C GLU A 3 24.46 -3.30 -24.55
N ASP A 4 23.95 -2.29 -23.84
CA ASP A 4 24.05 -2.20 -22.37
C ASP A 4 22.86 -2.82 -21.64
N VAL A 5 21.70 -2.89 -22.29
CA VAL A 5 20.43 -3.41 -21.75
C VAL A 5 19.64 -4.12 -22.83
N ASP A 6 18.79 -5.07 -22.44
CA ASP A 6 17.99 -5.88 -23.37
C ASP A 6 16.92 -5.03 -24.09
N VAL A 7 16.23 -4.17 -23.34
CA VAL A 7 15.21 -3.25 -23.88
C VAL A 7 15.23 -1.92 -23.14
N VAL A 8 14.80 -0.87 -23.83
CA VAL A 8 14.59 0.47 -23.28
C VAL A 8 13.12 0.83 -23.44
N ILE A 9 12.57 1.62 -22.54
CA ILE A 9 11.18 2.10 -22.60
C ILE A 9 11.20 3.59 -22.90
N GLU A 10 10.46 4.02 -23.93
CA GLU A 10 10.30 5.44 -24.25
C GLU A 10 9.48 6.16 -23.17
N THR A 11 10.05 7.22 -22.62
CA THR A 11 9.42 8.02 -21.54
C THR A 11 9.03 9.43 -21.99
N MET A 12 9.37 9.84 -23.22
CA MET A 12 8.95 11.11 -23.78
C MET A 12 7.45 11.08 -24.10
N ARG A 13 6.70 12.11 -23.67
CA ARG A 13 5.29 12.26 -24.02
C ARG A 13 5.11 12.34 -25.54
N GLY A 14 4.13 11.64 -26.07
CA GLY A 14 3.80 11.57 -27.47
C GLY A 14 3.37 10.15 -27.88
N HIS A 15 3.26 9.92 -29.18
CA HIS A 15 2.77 8.66 -29.74
C HIS A 15 3.59 7.42 -29.32
N ARG A 16 4.85 7.61 -28.95
CA ARG A 16 5.77 6.52 -28.58
C ARG A 16 5.89 6.29 -27.06
N LEU A 17 5.22 7.08 -26.23
CA LEU A 17 5.26 6.94 -24.78
C LEU A 17 4.90 5.51 -24.34
N GLY A 18 5.76 4.90 -23.52
CA GLY A 18 5.60 3.54 -23.00
C GLY A 18 5.99 2.43 -23.97
N ARG A 19 6.36 2.72 -25.22
CA ARG A 19 6.81 1.68 -26.17
C ARG A 19 8.17 1.13 -25.81
N ILE A 20 8.34 -0.18 -26.01
CA ILE A 20 9.63 -0.85 -25.91
C ILE A 20 10.50 -0.57 -27.12
N ILE A 21 11.78 -0.33 -26.90
CA ILE A 21 12.83 -0.11 -27.89
C ILE A 21 13.83 -1.27 -27.75
N LYS A 22 13.97 -2.05 -28.80
CA LYS A 22 14.81 -3.26 -28.83
C LYS A 22 16.25 -2.98 -29.28
N GLU A 23 16.41 -1.92 -30.08
CA GLU A 23 17.70 -1.45 -30.58
C GLU A 23 17.75 0.08 -30.50
N GLY A 24 18.85 0.63 -30.00
CA GLY A 24 19.08 2.06 -29.83
C GLY A 24 18.66 2.58 -28.46
N SER A 25 18.31 3.87 -28.38
CA SER A 25 18.01 4.58 -27.11
C SER A 25 16.71 5.36 -27.18
N ALA A 26 16.15 5.65 -26.00
CA ALA A 26 15.01 6.55 -25.87
C ALA A 26 15.38 7.98 -26.26
N ILE A 27 14.38 8.79 -26.59
CA ILE A 27 14.58 10.22 -26.86
C ILE A 27 15.19 10.88 -25.64
N PRO A 28 16.30 11.65 -25.78
CA PRO A 28 16.96 12.30 -24.66
C PRO A 28 16.01 13.17 -23.84
N ASN A 29 16.10 13.08 -22.52
CA ASN A 29 15.30 13.91 -21.62
C ASN A 29 15.76 15.38 -21.73
N THR A 30 14.86 16.25 -22.14
CA THR A 30 15.15 17.69 -22.27
C THR A 30 15.12 18.43 -20.94
N GLY A 31 14.62 17.80 -19.85
CA GLY A 31 14.37 18.46 -18.55
C GLY A 31 13.24 19.50 -18.60
N ILE A 32 12.59 19.69 -19.75
CA ILE A 32 11.51 20.67 -19.92
C ILE A 32 10.18 19.94 -19.78
N PRO A 33 9.33 20.33 -18.82
CA PRO A 33 8.00 19.75 -18.67
C PRO A 33 7.09 20.13 -19.83
N GLY A 34 6.09 19.31 -20.10
CA GLY A 34 5.07 19.63 -21.11
C GLY A 34 4.34 20.93 -20.78
N VAL A 35 4.01 21.70 -21.82
CA VAL A 35 3.28 22.96 -21.69
C VAL A 35 1.82 22.67 -21.32
N ILE A 36 1.32 23.30 -20.26
CA ILE A 36 -0.08 23.25 -19.79
C ILE A 36 -0.59 24.67 -19.63
N LYS A 37 -1.70 25.02 -20.28
CA LYS A 37 -2.27 26.38 -20.29
C LYS A 37 -1.20 27.47 -20.56
N GLY A 38 -0.23 27.19 -21.45
CA GLY A 38 0.84 28.12 -21.82
C GLY A 38 2.07 28.12 -20.90
N PHE A 39 2.04 27.41 -19.76
CA PHE A 39 3.15 27.32 -18.82
C PHE A 39 3.96 26.04 -19.03
N GLY A 40 5.27 26.15 -19.05
CA GLY A 40 6.21 25.05 -19.24
C GLY A 40 7.22 24.99 -18.09
N LYS A 41 8.36 25.64 -18.26
CA LYS A 41 9.45 25.66 -17.26
C LYS A 41 9.04 26.29 -15.93
N GLU A 42 8.15 27.24 -15.98
CA GLU A 42 7.62 27.98 -14.82
C GLU A 42 6.92 27.07 -13.83
N ARG A 43 6.40 25.95 -14.30
CA ARG A 43 5.68 24.97 -13.46
C ARG A 43 6.59 24.21 -12.49
N VAL A 44 7.88 24.18 -12.77
CA VAL A 44 8.85 23.38 -11.98
C VAL A 44 9.71 24.28 -11.13
N ILE A 45 9.68 24.05 -9.82
CA ILE A 45 10.51 24.77 -8.86
C ILE A 45 11.77 23.94 -8.58
N HIS A 46 12.90 24.58 -8.73
CA HIS A 46 14.20 24.00 -8.41
C HIS A 46 14.81 24.66 -7.17
N SER A 47 15.56 23.89 -6.41
CA SER A 47 16.27 24.39 -5.24
C SER A 47 17.29 25.47 -5.63
N PRO A 48 17.22 26.67 -5.04
CA PRO A 48 18.20 27.74 -5.28
C PRO A 48 19.55 27.46 -4.59
N ALA A 49 19.59 26.60 -3.56
CA ALA A 49 20.77 26.31 -2.77
C ALA A 49 20.89 24.84 -2.39
N LYS A 50 22.05 24.44 -1.89
CA LYS A 50 22.25 23.16 -1.20
C LYS A 50 21.86 23.32 0.27
N GLY A 51 21.12 22.34 0.84
CA GLY A 51 20.73 22.38 2.24
C GLY A 51 19.59 21.42 2.58
N ILE A 52 18.92 21.69 3.69
CA ILE A 52 17.74 20.92 4.14
C ILE A 52 16.49 21.70 3.80
N LEU A 53 15.56 21.08 3.09
CA LEU A 53 14.27 21.67 2.72
C LEU A 53 13.34 21.72 3.95
N ARG A 54 12.70 22.88 4.17
CA ARG A 54 11.67 23.09 5.18
C ARG A 54 10.40 23.59 4.52
N ASN A 55 9.39 22.75 4.48
CA ASN A 55 8.14 23.06 3.81
C ASN A 55 7.28 24.02 4.63
N ILE A 56 6.62 24.95 3.93
CA ILE A 56 5.64 25.89 4.49
C ILE A 56 4.26 25.58 3.92
N CYS A 57 4.21 25.27 2.60
CA CYS A 57 3.00 24.84 1.93
C CYS A 57 2.93 23.32 1.85
N HIS A 58 1.74 22.81 1.50
CA HIS A 58 1.45 21.38 1.34
C HIS A 58 0.99 21.08 -0.08
N ILE A 59 1.12 19.84 -0.50
CA ILE A 59 0.50 19.37 -1.75
C ILE A 59 -1.01 19.63 -1.63
N THR A 60 -1.62 20.15 -2.68
CA THR A 60 -2.99 20.63 -2.82
C THR A 60 -3.25 22.08 -2.43
N ASP A 61 -2.28 22.79 -1.88
CA ASP A 61 -2.47 24.21 -1.63
C ASP A 61 -2.55 24.99 -2.96
N MET A 62 -3.51 25.91 -3.02
CA MET A 62 -3.54 26.93 -4.07
C MET A 62 -2.56 28.03 -3.70
N VAL A 63 -1.57 28.24 -4.55
CA VAL A 63 -0.49 29.20 -4.31
C VAL A 63 -0.48 30.33 -5.31
N SER A 64 -0.04 31.51 -4.90
CA SER A 64 0.13 32.68 -5.74
C SER A 64 1.61 32.89 -6.09
N LYS A 65 1.89 33.45 -7.26
CA LYS A 65 3.26 33.78 -7.67
C LYS A 65 3.96 34.64 -6.61
N GLY A 66 5.15 34.21 -6.20
CA GLY A 66 5.94 34.86 -5.14
C GLY A 66 5.59 34.38 -3.73
N GLN A 67 4.52 33.61 -3.53
CA GLN A 67 4.20 33.01 -2.24
C GLN A 67 5.31 32.06 -1.81
N LEU A 68 5.71 32.11 -0.54
CA LEU A 68 6.75 31.26 0.02
C LEU A 68 6.25 29.82 0.17
N LEU A 69 6.85 28.89 -0.59
CA LEU A 69 6.52 27.46 -0.57
C LEU A 69 7.30 26.69 0.48
N ALA A 70 8.58 27.02 0.61
CA ALA A 70 9.51 26.34 1.48
C ALA A 70 10.73 27.23 1.77
N LYS A 71 11.58 26.80 2.69
CA LYS A 71 12.89 27.39 3.00
C LYS A 71 13.96 26.32 2.87
N ILE A 72 15.20 26.73 2.60
CA ILE A 72 16.35 25.83 2.60
C ILE A 72 17.32 26.32 3.66
N GLU A 73 17.60 25.46 4.63
CA GLU A 73 18.62 25.65 5.64
C GLU A 73 19.96 25.17 5.07
N THR A 74 20.87 26.09 4.74
CA THR A 74 22.17 25.73 4.18
C THR A 74 23.12 25.20 5.25
N PRO A 75 24.17 24.47 4.89
CA PRO A 75 25.18 24.00 5.85
C PRO A 75 25.87 25.13 6.62
N GLU A 76 25.90 26.33 6.05
CA GLU A 76 26.49 27.54 6.66
C GLU A 76 25.50 28.27 7.60
N GLY A 77 24.29 27.71 7.80
CA GLY A 77 23.27 28.27 8.69
C GLY A 77 22.44 29.41 8.07
N MET A 78 22.57 29.67 6.77
CA MET A 78 21.74 30.65 6.08
C MET A 78 20.38 30.02 5.70
N ILE A 79 19.34 30.85 5.69
CA ILE A 79 18.00 30.48 5.24
C ILE A 79 17.78 31.07 3.85
N VAL A 80 17.45 30.25 2.87
CA VAL A 80 17.15 30.66 1.51
C VAL A 80 15.69 30.36 1.19
N ASP A 81 14.94 31.39 0.82
CA ASP A 81 13.52 31.28 0.50
C ASP A 81 13.29 30.62 -0.87
N VAL A 82 12.23 29.84 -0.96
CA VAL A 82 11.77 29.18 -2.17
C VAL A 82 10.36 29.69 -2.50
N PRO A 83 10.25 30.75 -3.33
CA PRO A 83 8.93 31.26 -3.73
C PRO A 83 8.32 30.46 -4.86
N ALA A 84 6.98 30.51 -4.98
CA ALA A 84 6.23 30.04 -6.14
C ALA A 84 6.57 30.85 -7.39
N SER A 85 6.80 30.17 -8.50
CA SER A 85 7.10 30.80 -9.80
C SER A 85 5.87 31.34 -10.52
N MET A 86 4.67 30.81 -10.17
CA MET A 86 3.40 31.12 -10.82
C MET A 86 2.23 30.84 -9.89
N ASP A 87 1.04 31.32 -10.27
CA ASP A 87 -0.21 30.96 -9.60
C ASP A 87 -0.63 29.54 -9.99
N GLY A 88 -1.20 28.78 -9.06
CA GLY A 88 -1.75 27.46 -9.36
C GLY A 88 -1.81 26.52 -8.17
N LEU A 89 -2.13 25.28 -8.46
CA LEU A 89 -2.21 24.18 -7.50
C LEU A 89 -0.81 23.58 -7.26
N LEU A 90 -0.37 23.52 -6.03
CA LEU A 90 0.88 22.83 -5.66
C LEU A 90 0.65 21.32 -5.75
N ARG A 91 1.00 20.75 -6.90
CA ARG A 91 0.72 19.34 -7.25
C ARG A 91 1.77 18.38 -6.74
N GLY A 92 2.98 18.84 -6.55
CA GLY A 92 4.09 18.04 -6.06
C GLY A 92 5.03 18.87 -5.20
N LEU A 93 5.48 18.31 -4.10
CA LEU A 93 6.45 18.91 -3.17
C LEU A 93 7.27 17.79 -2.55
N ILE A 94 8.60 17.95 -2.54
CA ILE A 94 9.49 17.04 -1.84
C ILE A 94 9.21 17.12 -0.34
N ARG A 95 9.32 15.99 0.35
CA ARG A 95 9.05 15.87 1.79
C ARG A 95 9.89 16.87 2.61
N ASP A 96 9.33 17.35 3.70
CA ASP A 96 10.04 18.15 4.68
C ASP A 96 11.30 17.44 5.20
N GLY A 97 12.33 18.19 5.53
CA GLY A 97 13.60 17.66 6.02
C GLY A 97 14.48 16.96 4.96
N TYR A 98 14.11 16.98 3.68
CA TYR A 98 14.89 16.31 2.64
C TYR A 98 16.15 17.10 2.28
N PRO A 99 17.35 16.46 2.18
CA PRO A 99 18.55 17.12 1.74
C PRO A 99 18.50 17.37 0.22
N VAL A 100 18.63 18.63 -0.18
CA VAL A 100 18.59 19.05 -1.59
C VAL A 100 19.93 19.65 -2.03
N THR A 101 20.22 19.52 -3.32
CA THR A 101 21.34 20.21 -3.99
C THR A 101 20.79 21.36 -4.81
N LYS A 102 21.63 22.37 -5.10
CA LYS A 102 21.27 23.48 -6.01
C LYS A 102 20.84 22.91 -7.37
N GLY A 103 19.70 23.36 -7.88
CA GLY A 103 19.12 22.89 -9.14
C GLY A 103 18.29 21.61 -9.03
N PHE A 104 18.20 20.99 -7.85
CA PHE A 104 17.34 19.83 -7.65
C PHE A 104 15.85 20.20 -7.73
N LYS A 105 15.04 19.46 -8.48
CA LYS A 105 13.60 19.70 -8.58
C LYS A 105 12.92 19.41 -7.25
N ILE A 106 12.24 20.40 -6.65
CA ILE A 106 11.63 20.31 -5.34
C ILE A 106 10.10 20.43 -5.36
N ALA A 107 9.52 21.11 -6.35
CA ALA A 107 8.08 21.25 -6.45
C ALA A 107 7.58 21.33 -7.89
N ASP A 108 6.28 21.11 -8.07
CA ASP A 108 5.57 21.21 -9.36
C ASP A 108 4.22 21.91 -9.13
N ILE A 109 3.97 23.01 -9.87
CA ILE A 109 2.73 23.78 -9.81
C ILE A 109 1.93 23.52 -11.07
N ASP A 110 0.63 23.22 -10.93
CA ASP A 110 -0.29 23.05 -12.04
C ASP A 110 -1.23 24.28 -12.13
N PRO A 111 -1.31 24.93 -13.31
CA PRO A 111 -2.19 26.10 -13.49
C PRO A 111 -3.69 25.74 -13.45
N ARG A 112 -4.05 24.47 -13.29
CA ARG A 112 -5.41 23.97 -13.30
C ARG A 112 -5.86 23.62 -11.88
N ALA A 113 -6.76 24.41 -11.31
CA ALA A 113 -7.33 24.13 -9.97
C ALA A 113 -8.17 22.85 -9.95
N GLU A 114 -8.78 22.50 -11.10
CA GLU A 114 -9.58 21.27 -11.29
C GLU A 114 -8.78 19.97 -11.15
N GLU A 115 -7.46 20.03 -11.13
CA GLU A 115 -6.58 18.86 -10.97
C GLU A 115 -6.33 18.43 -9.51
N TYR A 116 -7.08 18.97 -8.56
CA TYR A 116 -6.94 18.68 -7.13
C TYR A 116 -6.94 17.17 -6.83
N ASP A 117 -7.94 16.44 -7.31
CA ASP A 117 -8.07 14.99 -7.09
C ASP A 117 -6.92 14.20 -7.74
N ASN A 118 -6.32 14.75 -8.79
CA ASN A 118 -5.19 14.15 -9.50
C ASN A 118 -3.85 14.29 -8.76
N CYS A 119 -3.79 15.05 -7.66
CA CYS A 119 -2.61 15.08 -6.79
C CYS A 119 -2.34 13.74 -6.12
N PHE A 120 -3.36 12.90 -5.96
CA PHE A 120 -3.31 11.62 -5.25
C PHE A 120 -3.38 10.40 -6.19
N THR A 121 -3.37 10.61 -7.51
CA THR A 121 -3.50 9.54 -8.51
C THR A 121 -2.24 9.37 -9.35
N ILE A 122 -2.09 8.17 -9.92
CA ILE A 122 -1.01 7.88 -10.88
C ILE A 122 -1.34 8.55 -12.21
N SER A 123 -0.38 9.33 -12.76
CA SER A 123 -0.55 10.01 -14.03
C SER A 123 -0.68 9.04 -15.22
N ASP A 124 -1.30 9.51 -16.31
CA ASP A 124 -1.34 8.84 -17.60
C ASP A 124 0.05 8.39 -18.08
N LYS A 125 1.04 9.27 -17.95
CA LYS A 125 2.43 8.97 -18.28
C LYS A 125 2.96 7.78 -17.49
N ALA A 126 2.75 7.75 -16.16
CA ALA A 126 3.23 6.67 -15.31
C ALA A 126 2.54 5.35 -15.66
N ARG A 127 1.23 5.37 -16.00
CA ARG A 127 0.49 4.18 -16.45
C ARG A 127 1.02 3.64 -17.78
N CYS A 128 1.28 4.52 -18.75
CA CYS A 128 1.84 4.10 -20.05
C CYS A 128 3.23 3.48 -19.90
N ILE A 129 4.10 4.06 -19.05
CA ILE A 129 5.42 3.52 -18.78
C ILE A 129 5.31 2.17 -18.08
N ALA A 130 4.44 2.03 -17.08
CA ALA A 130 4.19 0.75 -16.38
C ALA A 130 3.69 -0.33 -17.34
N GLY A 131 2.81 0.02 -18.28
CA GLY A 131 2.38 -0.87 -19.36
C GLY A 131 3.55 -1.33 -20.24
N GLY A 132 4.44 -0.41 -20.62
CA GLY A 132 5.65 -0.71 -21.37
C GLY A 132 6.63 -1.61 -20.61
N VAL A 133 6.75 -1.44 -19.29
CA VAL A 133 7.55 -2.35 -18.43
C VAL A 133 6.97 -3.75 -18.46
N LEU A 134 5.65 -3.90 -18.33
CA LEU A 134 4.99 -5.20 -18.38
C LEU A 134 5.17 -5.86 -19.75
N GLU A 135 5.02 -5.11 -20.84
CA GLU A 135 5.25 -5.59 -22.21
C GLU A 135 6.71 -6.06 -22.39
N ALA A 136 7.68 -5.27 -21.89
CA ALA A 136 9.10 -5.63 -21.93
C ALA A 136 9.40 -6.93 -21.20
N LEU A 137 8.84 -7.11 -20.00
CA LEU A 137 9.01 -8.34 -19.22
C LEU A 137 8.43 -9.57 -19.93
N LEU A 138 7.23 -9.44 -20.51
CA LEU A 138 6.60 -10.52 -21.29
C LEU A 138 7.39 -10.84 -22.56
N TYR A 139 7.88 -9.82 -23.26
CA TYR A 139 8.72 -9.98 -24.43
C TYR A 139 10.01 -10.73 -24.11
N LEU A 140 10.73 -10.33 -23.07
CA LEU A 140 11.98 -10.96 -22.65
C LEU A 140 11.74 -12.41 -22.20
N LYS A 141 10.69 -12.66 -21.42
CA LYS A 141 10.31 -14.01 -20.96
C LYS A 141 10.06 -14.95 -22.15
N ASN A 142 9.34 -14.50 -23.16
CA ASN A 142 9.01 -15.33 -24.33
C ASN A 142 10.25 -15.61 -25.20
N ASN A 143 11.15 -14.65 -25.33
CA ASN A 143 12.38 -14.83 -26.10
C ASN A 143 13.45 -15.65 -25.36
N LEU A 144 13.43 -15.67 -24.02
CA LEU A 144 14.31 -16.55 -23.24
C LEU A 144 13.88 -18.04 -23.36
N SER A 145 12.59 -18.33 -23.53
CA SER A 145 12.09 -19.70 -23.70
C SER A 145 12.43 -20.31 -25.08
N ASP A 146 12.62 -19.50 -26.12
CA ASP A 146 13.01 -19.97 -27.43
C ASP A 146 14.53 -20.16 -27.61
N GLN A 147 15.35 -19.57 -26.73
CA GLN A 147 16.82 -19.70 -26.78
C GLN A 147 17.39 -20.86 -25.96
N GLN A 148 16.56 -21.68 -25.32
CA GLN A 148 17.01 -22.90 -24.62
C GLN A 148 17.24 -24.11 -25.52
N LYS A 149 17.43 -23.92 -26.84
CA LYS A 149 18.11 -24.87 -27.71
C LYS A 149 19.52 -24.36 -27.94
N GLU A 150 20.47 -24.97 -27.23
CA GLU A 150 21.88 -24.61 -27.19
C GLU A 150 22.53 -24.21 -28.52
N PRO A 151 23.47 -23.23 -28.49
CA PRO A 151 24.86 -23.61 -28.71
C PRO A 151 25.77 -23.12 -27.57
N ASN A 152 26.65 -24.01 -27.19
CA ASN A 152 27.81 -23.79 -26.32
C ASN A 152 28.67 -22.62 -26.82
N VAL A 153 28.44 -21.43 -26.28
CA VAL A 153 29.40 -20.32 -26.34
C VAL A 153 29.77 -20.01 -24.92
N PRO A 154 31.07 -20.11 -24.52
CA PRO A 154 31.44 -19.69 -23.19
C PRO A 154 31.27 -18.18 -23.09
N ILE A 155 30.19 -17.76 -22.46
CA ILE A 155 30.05 -16.38 -21.99
C ILE A 155 31.10 -16.23 -20.90
N CYS A 156 32.18 -15.48 -21.15
CA CYS A 156 33.03 -14.95 -20.11
C CYS A 156 32.17 -14.00 -19.25
N ILE A 157 31.44 -14.59 -18.36
CA ILE A 157 30.92 -13.87 -17.20
C ILE A 157 32.18 -13.65 -16.35
N HIS A 158 32.68 -12.40 -16.34
CA HIS A 158 33.48 -12.01 -15.19
C HIS A 158 32.62 -12.37 -13.99
N GLU A 159 33.04 -13.36 -13.24
CA GLU A 159 32.46 -13.67 -11.94
C GLU A 159 32.52 -12.38 -11.13
N LYS A 160 31.44 -11.58 -11.19
CA LYS A 160 31.15 -10.66 -10.10
C LYS A 160 31.10 -11.58 -8.90
N GLN A 161 32.08 -11.46 -8.02
CA GLN A 161 32.02 -12.08 -6.70
C GLN A 161 30.58 -11.97 -6.27
N LYS A 162 29.92 -13.11 -6.08
CA LYS A 162 28.56 -13.16 -5.57
C LYS A 162 28.63 -12.50 -4.19
N VAL A 163 28.41 -11.17 -4.15
CA VAL A 163 28.15 -10.51 -2.88
C VAL A 163 26.86 -11.15 -2.41
N GLU A 164 26.97 -11.97 -1.41
CA GLU A 164 25.85 -12.63 -0.78
C GLU A 164 24.97 -11.53 -0.22
N THR A 165 23.90 -11.19 -0.94
CA THR A 165 22.99 -10.11 -0.54
C THR A 165 22.17 -10.63 0.61
N ILE A 166 22.38 -10.08 1.79
CA ILE A 166 21.53 -10.32 2.96
C ILE A 166 20.29 -9.46 2.81
N TYR A 167 19.13 -10.11 2.62
CA TYR A 167 17.85 -9.42 2.62
C TYR A 167 17.36 -9.27 4.07
N ALA A 168 17.30 -8.04 4.56
CA ALA A 168 16.93 -7.71 5.94
C ALA A 168 15.60 -6.92 6.08
N ASP A 169 14.78 -6.85 5.00
CA ASP A 169 13.53 -6.08 4.98
C ASP A 169 12.28 -6.98 4.95
N TYR A 170 12.25 -8.00 5.83
CA TYR A 170 11.10 -8.91 5.95
C TYR A 170 9.85 -8.23 6.50
N ALA A 171 9.98 -7.10 7.19
CA ALA A 171 8.86 -6.28 7.64
C ALA A 171 8.06 -5.69 6.46
N ALA A 172 8.70 -5.47 5.32
CA ALA A 172 8.03 -5.03 4.09
C ALA A 172 7.37 -6.20 3.37
N THR A 173 8.11 -7.29 3.10
CA THR A 173 7.61 -8.52 2.46
C THR A 173 8.57 -9.67 2.67
N HIS A 174 8.08 -10.91 2.71
CA HIS A 174 8.92 -12.09 2.67
C HIS A 174 9.36 -12.37 1.22
N ILE A 175 10.65 -12.15 0.90
CA ILE A 175 11.13 -12.24 -0.50
C ILE A 175 11.16 -13.68 -1.01
N THR A 176 11.58 -14.63 -0.17
CA THR A 176 11.69 -16.04 -0.55
C THR A 176 10.38 -16.75 -0.29
N LYS A 177 9.69 -17.20 -1.34
CA LYS A 177 8.46 -17.97 -1.19
C LYS A 177 8.79 -19.48 -1.20
N PRO A 178 8.20 -20.27 -0.28
CA PRO A 178 8.31 -21.74 -0.34
C PRO A 178 7.82 -22.28 -1.68
N GLU A 179 8.39 -23.39 -2.16
CA GLU A 179 8.01 -23.97 -3.47
C GLU A 179 6.52 -24.35 -3.49
N CYS A 180 6.01 -24.91 -2.39
CA CYS A 180 4.59 -25.24 -2.27
C CYS A 180 3.63 -24.05 -2.49
N VAL A 181 4.07 -22.82 -2.22
CA VAL A 181 3.29 -21.59 -2.50
C VAL A 181 3.23 -21.34 -4.00
N LYS A 182 4.36 -21.49 -4.69
CA LYS A 182 4.42 -21.34 -6.16
C LYS A 182 3.55 -22.40 -6.85
N ASP A 183 3.65 -23.66 -6.43
CA ASP A 183 2.85 -24.77 -6.95
C ASP A 183 1.35 -24.52 -6.72
N ALA A 184 0.97 -24.07 -5.52
CA ALA A 184 -0.42 -23.77 -5.20
C ALA A 184 -0.99 -22.64 -6.09
N VAL A 185 -0.21 -21.60 -6.36
CA VAL A 185 -0.61 -20.51 -7.27
C VAL A 185 -0.77 -21.03 -8.70
N MET A 186 0.20 -21.79 -9.21
CA MET A 186 0.14 -22.35 -10.55
C MET A 186 -1.06 -23.29 -10.73
N ASN A 187 -1.32 -24.16 -9.76
CA ASN A 187 -2.46 -25.07 -9.78
C ASN A 187 -3.81 -24.32 -9.73
N ALA A 188 -3.87 -23.21 -8.96
CA ALA A 188 -5.09 -22.42 -8.85
C ALA A 188 -5.46 -21.69 -10.17
N LEU A 189 -4.50 -21.40 -11.05
CA LEU A 189 -4.76 -20.76 -12.35
C LEU A 189 -5.62 -21.63 -13.29
N ALA A 190 -5.66 -22.94 -13.08
CA ALA A 190 -6.47 -23.87 -13.86
C ALA A 190 -7.92 -24.03 -13.35
N LEU A 191 -8.26 -23.43 -12.19
CA LEU A 191 -9.57 -23.53 -11.58
C LEU A 191 -10.58 -22.58 -12.24
N GLY A 192 -11.84 -23.02 -12.29
CA GLY A 192 -12.94 -22.24 -12.84
C GLY A 192 -13.40 -21.10 -11.90
N ASN A 193 -14.45 -20.39 -12.32
CA ASN A 193 -15.05 -19.32 -11.51
C ASN A 193 -15.93 -19.91 -10.40
N SER A 194 -15.50 -19.77 -9.15
CA SER A 194 -16.20 -20.30 -7.96
C SER A 194 -17.64 -19.76 -7.77
N GLY A 195 -17.95 -18.61 -8.31
CA GLY A 195 -19.27 -17.98 -8.20
C GLY A 195 -20.31 -18.50 -9.23
N ARG A 196 -19.92 -19.35 -10.18
CA ARG A 196 -20.83 -19.85 -11.24
C ARG A 196 -21.30 -21.29 -11.06
N GLY A 197 -20.69 -22.09 -10.20
CA GLY A 197 -21.17 -23.35 -9.61
C GLY A 197 -21.75 -24.45 -10.50
N VAL A 198 -21.65 -24.36 -11.84
CA VAL A 198 -22.39 -25.24 -12.76
C VAL A 198 -21.55 -26.39 -13.31
N ASN A 199 -20.23 -26.25 -13.29
CA ASN A 199 -19.31 -27.27 -13.80
C ASN A 199 -18.32 -27.69 -12.70
N GLU A 200 -17.65 -28.83 -12.88
CA GLU A 200 -16.76 -29.45 -11.90
C GLU A 200 -15.61 -28.53 -11.53
N SER A 201 -14.97 -27.88 -12.50
CA SER A 201 -13.86 -26.93 -12.24
C SER A 201 -14.28 -25.71 -11.38
N SER A 202 -15.52 -25.23 -11.52
CA SER A 202 -16.08 -24.16 -10.69
C SER A 202 -16.39 -24.64 -9.27
N LEU A 203 -16.88 -25.88 -9.14
CA LEU A 203 -17.10 -26.51 -7.84
C LEU A 203 -15.79 -26.76 -7.10
N ASP A 204 -14.74 -27.18 -7.83
CA ASP A 204 -13.40 -27.37 -7.25
C ASP A 204 -12.80 -26.06 -6.79
N ALA A 205 -12.98 -24.97 -7.54
CA ALA A 205 -12.60 -23.64 -7.10
C ALA A 205 -13.30 -23.22 -5.80
N ALA A 206 -14.62 -23.48 -5.70
CA ALA A 206 -15.39 -23.17 -4.50
C ALA A 206 -14.94 -24.02 -3.29
N ARG A 207 -14.74 -25.33 -3.50
CA ARG A 207 -14.19 -26.23 -2.46
C ARG A 207 -12.82 -25.77 -1.98
N LYS A 208 -11.94 -25.35 -2.93
CA LYS A 208 -10.60 -24.89 -2.60
C LYS A 208 -10.63 -23.62 -1.76
N ILE A 209 -11.48 -22.66 -2.10
CA ILE A 209 -11.66 -21.44 -1.31
C ILE A 209 -12.16 -21.77 0.11
N TYR A 210 -13.13 -22.67 0.23
CA TYR A 210 -13.66 -23.09 1.53
C TYR A 210 -12.60 -23.83 2.37
N GLU A 211 -11.82 -24.73 1.75
CA GLU A 211 -10.69 -25.40 2.40
C GLU A 211 -9.68 -24.39 2.95
N VAL A 212 -9.31 -23.37 2.17
CA VAL A 212 -8.37 -22.35 2.61
C VAL A 212 -8.96 -21.51 3.75
N ARG A 213 -10.24 -21.11 3.67
CA ARG A 213 -10.92 -20.45 4.78
C ARG A 213 -10.88 -21.28 6.06
N THR A 214 -11.12 -22.57 5.96
CA THR A 214 -11.06 -23.50 7.10
C THR A 214 -9.66 -23.54 7.72
N LYS A 215 -8.60 -23.57 6.89
CA LYS A 215 -7.22 -23.54 7.35
C LYS A 215 -6.86 -22.23 8.03
N VAL A 216 -7.30 -21.10 7.48
CA VAL A 216 -7.07 -19.78 8.08
C VAL A 216 -7.81 -19.65 9.41
N ASP A 217 -9.06 -20.12 9.49
CA ASP A 217 -9.84 -20.15 10.71
C ASP A 217 -9.15 -20.97 11.80
N GLN A 218 -8.70 -22.18 11.46
CA GLN A 218 -7.95 -23.04 12.38
C GLN A 218 -6.62 -22.43 12.81
N PHE A 219 -5.94 -21.75 11.89
CA PHE A 219 -4.65 -21.13 12.17
C PHE A 219 -4.73 -20.00 13.20
N PHE A 220 -5.83 -19.24 13.19
CA PHE A 220 -6.06 -18.16 14.16
C PHE A 220 -7.02 -18.52 15.29
N ASP A 221 -7.40 -19.79 15.44
CA ASP A 221 -8.43 -20.26 16.37
C ASP A 221 -9.69 -19.39 16.30
N GLY A 222 -10.21 -19.26 15.06
CA GLY A 222 -11.32 -18.37 14.73
C GLY A 222 -12.70 -18.94 15.09
N TYR A 223 -13.72 -18.42 14.43
CA TYR A 223 -15.14 -18.69 14.73
C TYR A 223 -15.88 -19.41 13.59
N GLY A 224 -15.16 -19.97 12.63
CA GLY A 224 -15.67 -20.74 11.50
C GLY A 224 -15.20 -20.21 10.15
N ALA A 225 -15.11 -21.11 9.16
CA ALA A 225 -14.65 -20.77 7.80
C ALA A 225 -15.50 -19.68 7.14
N GLU A 226 -16.78 -19.59 7.46
CA GLU A 226 -17.72 -18.58 6.98
C GLU A 226 -17.38 -17.17 7.47
N GLN A 227 -16.62 -17.08 8.57
CA GLN A 227 -16.20 -15.84 9.19
C GLN A 227 -14.86 -15.33 8.63
N VAL A 228 -14.30 -16.01 7.64
CA VAL A 228 -13.05 -15.60 6.96
C VAL A 228 -13.39 -14.95 5.63
N VAL A 229 -12.94 -13.70 5.45
CA VAL A 229 -13.12 -12.91 4.21
C VAL A 229 -11.75 -12.60 3.62
N PHE A 230 -11.52 -12.91 2.36
CA PHE A 230 -10.28 -12.56 1.67
C PHE A 230 -10.36 -11.14 1.09
N THR A 231 -9.23 -10.44 1.15
CA THR A 231 -9.02 -9.08 0.64
C THR A 231 -7.74 -9.03 -0.18
N SER A 232 -7.45 -7.90 -0.82
CA SER A 232 -6.19 -7.68 -1.55
C SER A 232 -4.98 -7.43 -0.64
N GLY A 233 -5.17 -7.35 0.67
CA GLY A 233 -4.13 -7.14 1.68
C GLY A 233 -4.65 -6.40 2.91
N ILE A 234 -3.75 -6.22 3.89
CA ILE A 234 -4.09 -5.63 5.19
C ILE A 234 -4.73 -4.23 5.09
N THR A 235 -4.30 -3.42 4.13
CA THR A 235 -4.86 -2.07 3.95
C THR A 235 -6.34 -2.11 3.56
N GLU A 236 -6.74 -3.01 2.66
CA GLU A 236 -8.15 -3.20 2.31
C GLU A 236 -8.92 -3.79 3.49
N SER A 237 -8.34 -4.76 4.22
CA SER A 237 -8.93 -5.34 5.42
C SER A 237 -9.28 -4.27 6.45
N LEU A 238 -8.32 -3.45 6.83
CA LEU A 238 -8.47 -2.38 7.83
C LEU A 238 -9.45 -1.29 7.36
N ASN A 239 -9.39 -0.88 6.08
CA ASN A 239 -10.38 0.06 5.53
C ASN A 239 -11.80 -0.52 5.59
N THR A 240 -11.97 -1.80 5.24
CA THR A 240 -13.28 -2.47 5.32
C THR A 240 -13.82 -2.48 6.73
N VAL A 241 -12.99 -2.86 7.70
CA VAL A 241 -13.39 -2.95 9.10
C VAL A 241 -13.68 -1.57 9.69
N ILE A 242 -12.75 -0.63 9.57
CA ILE A 242 -12.86 0.69 10.20
C ILE A 242 -14.06 1.46 9.62
N LYS A 243 -14.16 1.53 8.29
CA LYS A 243 -15.24 2.27 7.62
C LYS A 243 -16.59 1.55 7.67
N GLY A 244 -16.57 0.22 7.74
CA GLY A 244 -17.78 -0.59 7.81
C GLY A 244 -18.39 -0.75 9.21
N SER A 245 -17.64 -0.38 10.27
CA SER A 245 -18.08 -0.59 11.66
C SER A 245 -18.30 0.70 12.45
N LEU A 246 -17.79 1.85 11.98
CA LEU A 246 -17.90 3.13 12.66
C LEU A 246 -18.91 4.05 11.98
N ASN A 247 -19.68 4.77 12.79
CA ASN A 247 -20.65 5.76 12.35
C ASN A 247 -20.36 7.11 12.99
N HIS A 248 -20.99 8.18 12.46
CA HIS A 248 -20.94 9.50 13.06
C HIS A 248 -21.35 9.45 14.55
N GLY A 249 -20.55 10.05 15.41
CA GLY A 249 -20.74 10.09 16.86
C GLY A 249 -20.12 8.94 17.63
N ASP A 250 -19.71 7.84 16.97
CA ASP A 250 -18.96 6.77 17.62
C ASP A 250 -17.57 7.27 18.07
N HIS A 251 -17.06 6.66 19.15
CA HIS A 251 -15.69 6.90 19.63
C HIS A 251 -14.80 5.68 19.33
N VAL A 252 -13.61 5.94 18.82
CA VAL A 252 -12.59 4.92 18.54
C VAL A 252 -11.26 5.26 19.20
N ILE A 253 -10.63 4.25 19.78
CA ILE A 253 -9.31 4.36 20.39
C ILE A 253 -8.30 3.59 19.53
N THR A 254 -7.12 4.18 19.34
CA THR A 254 -5.98 3.57 18.70
C THR A 254 -4.68 4.03 19.34
N THR A 255 -3.53 3.54 18.89
CA THR A 255 -2.23 3.91 19.47
C THR A 255 -1.37 4.72 18.48
N PHE A 256 -0.39 5.45 19.00
CA PHE A 256 0.58 6.15 18.15
C PHE A 256 1.58 5.19 17.46
N MET A 257 1.53 3.89 17.78
CA MET A 257 2.38 2.86 17.20
C MET A 257 1.81 2.25 15.92
N GLU A 258 0.64 2.70 15.49
CA GLU A 258 -0.09 2.15 14.36
C GLU A 258 0.56 2.45 13.01
N HIS A 259 0.40 1.50 12.11
CA HIS A 259 0.72 1.72 10.71
C HIS A 259 -0.28 2.68 10.03
N ASN A 260 0.13 3.36 8.97
CA ASN A 260 -0.74 4.24 8.17
C ASN A 260 -2.02 3.57 7.64
N SER A 261 -2.02 2.24 7.51
CA SER A 261 -3.22 1.47 7.11
C SER A 261 -4.33 1.50 8.17
N VAL A 262 -4.01 1.82 9.42
CA VAL A 262 -4.95 2.08 10.52
C VAL A 262 -5.22 3.59 10.63
N LEU A 263 -4.17 4.41 10.73
CA LEU A 263 -4.31 5.84 11.03
C LEU A 263 -5.06 6.61 9.93
N ARG A 264 -4.75 6.35 8.66
CA ARG A 264 -5.38 7.10 7.56
C ARG A 264 -6.89 6.88 7.44
N PRO A 265 -7.41 5.63 7.49
CA PRO A 265 -8.86 5.43 7.55
C PRO A 265 -9.49 6.06 8.80
N LEU A 266 -8.83 6.03 9.97
CA LEU A 266 -9.35 6.67 11.18
C LEU A 266 -9.43 8.19 11.03
N TYR A 267 -8.43 8.86 10.47
CA TYR A 267 -8.48 10.29 10.17
C TYR A 267 -9.58 10.64 9.15
N GLU A 268 -9.87 9.73 8.23
CA GLU A 268 -10.99 9.91 7.32
C GLU A 268 -12.34 9.82 8.07
N MET A 269 -12.49 8.84 8.96
CA MET A 269 -13.69 8.69 9.79
C MET A 269 -13.85 9.87 10.78
N GLU A 270 -12.76 10.38 11.32
CA GLU A 270 -12.76 11.59 12.15
C GLU A 270 -13.36 12.79 11.41
N ARG A 271 -12.98 13.00 10.14
CA ARG A 271 -13.60 14.04 9.29
C ARG A 271 -15.09 13.80 9.02
N GLN A 272 -15.55 12.57 9.18
CA GLN A 272 -16.98 12.20 9.06
C GLN A 272 -17.72 12.22 10.39
N GLY A 273 -17.08 12.71 11.47
CA GLY A 273 -17.70 12.93 12.78
C GLY A 273 -17.55 11.77 13.76
N VAL A 274 -16.62 10.87 13.54
CA VAL A 274 -16.16 9.88 14.55
C VAL A 274 -15.18 10.59 15.50
N CYS A 275 -15.30 10.32 16.80
CA CYS A 275 -14.35 10.82 17.80
C CYS A 275 -13.13 9.89 17.85
N LEU A 276 -11.92 10.40 17.57
CA LEU A 276 -10.69 9.63 17.58
C LEU A 276 -9.84 9.98 18.80
N THR A 277 -9.42 8.96 19.57
CA THR A 277 -8.39 9.10 20.61
C THR A 277 -7.18 8.27 20.23
N ILE A 278 -6.00 8.89 20.19
CA ILE A 278 -4.71 8.22 19.99
C ILE A 278 -3.97 8.24 21.33
N THR A 279 -3.61 7.06 21.84
CA THR A 279 -2.96 6.89 23.15
C THR A 279 -1.65 6.11 23.03
N SER A 280 -0.95 5.91 24.13
CA SER A 280 0.14 4.93 24.18
C SER A 280 -0.43 3.50 24.05
N PRO A 281 0.39 2.50 23.69
CA PRO A 281 -0.05 1.10 23.65
C PRO A 281 -0.18 0.45 25.04
N ASP A 282 0.07 1.20 26.12
CA ASP A 282 -0.10 0.72 27.48
C ASP A 282 -1.59 0.46 27.80
N VAL A 283 -1.87 -0.69 28.40
CA VAL A 283 -3.24 -1.13 28.70
C VAL A 283 -3.97 -0.15 29.63
N GLU A 284 -3.27 0.45 30.59
CA GLU A 284 -3.87 1.38 31.52
C GLU A 284 -4.21 2.73 30.85
N ASP A 285 -3.37 3.20 29.93
CA ASP A 285 -3.66 4.39 29.14
C ASP A 285 -4.85 4.17 28.19
N ILE A 286 -4.91 3.01 27.55
CA ILE A 286 -6.06 2.61 26.72
C ILE A 286 -7.34 2.59 27.58
N LYS A 287 -7.29 2.01 28.77
CA LYS A 287 -8.41 1.93 29.69
C LYS A 287 -8.91 3.30 30.16
N GLN A 288 -8.00 4.23 30.46
CA GLN A 288 -8.34 5.61 30.82
C GLN A 288 -8.97 6.39 29.66
N ALA A 289 -8.63 6.08 28.42
CA ALA A 289 -9.21 6.69 27.23
C ALA A 289 -10.65 6.23 26.93
N ILE A 290 -11.13 5.14 27.54
CA ILE A 290 -12.47 4.61 27.29
C ILE A 290 -13.54 5.58 27.78
N THR A 291 -14.47 5.89 26.91
CA THR A 291 -15.69 6.67 27.19
C THR A 291 -16.95 5.79 27.05
N LYS A 292 -18.10 6.33 27.42
CA LYS A 292 -19.41 5.64 27.21
C LYS A 292 -19.74 5.42 25.74
N ASP A 293 -19.17 6.24 24.84
CA ASP A 293 -19.42 6.22 23.42
C ASP A 293 -18.34 5.41 22.66
N THR A 294 -17.39 4.78 23.39
CA THR A 294 -16.33 3.98 22.77
C THR A 294 -16.91 2.73 22.12
N LYS A 295 -16.86 2.70 20.81
CA LYS A 295 -17.38 1.63 19.95
C LYS A 295 -16.31 0.59 19.60
N MET A 296 -15.07 1.07 19.36
CA MET A 296 -13.99 0.24 18.82
C MET A 296 -12.65 0.62 19.45
N ILE A 297 -11.82 -0.40 19.67
CA ILE A 297 -10.38 -0.26 19.89
C ILE A 297 -9.68 -1.02 18.77
N VAL A 298 -8.77 -0.34 18.03
CA VAL A 298 -7.98 -0.95 16.96
C VAL A 298 -6.50 -0.73 17.24
N ILE A 299 -5.74 -1.83 17.34
CA ILE A 299 -4.30 -1.79 17.62
C ILE A 299 -3.52 -2.77 16.75
N THR A 300 -2.26 -2.43 16.46
CA THR A 300 -1.31 -3.38 15.90
C THR A 300 -0.81 -4.35 16.96
N HIS A 301 -0.63 -5.63 16.61
CA HIS A 301 -0.03 -6.60 17.52
C HIS A 301 1.47 -6.44 17.65
N ALA A 302 2.14 -6.02 16.58
CA ALA A 302 3.58 -5.76 16.56
C ALA A 302 3.92 -4.62 15.62
N SER A 303 4.83 -3.74 16.05
CA SER A 303 5.27 -2.60 15.26
C SER A 303 6.19 -3.03 14.11
N ASN A 304 5.93 -2.53 12.91
CA ASN A 304 6.81 -2.72 11.74
C ASN A 304 8.10 -1.88 11.80
N VAL A 305 8.19 -0.94 12.73
CA VAL A 305 9.33 -0.02 12.88
C VAL A 305 10.24 -0.46 14.00
N THR A 306 9.68 -0.73 15.19
CA THR A 306 10.46 -1.06 16.39
C THR A 306 10.56 -2.58 16.64
N GLY A 307 9.64 -3.39 16.06
CA GLY A 307 9.51 -4.80 16.37
C GLY A 307 8.87 -5.09 17.75
N GLU A 308 8.47 -4.05 18.46
CA GLU A 308 7.82 -4.17 19.77
C GLU A 308 6.44 -4.83 19.64
N MET A 309 6.14 -5.71 20.57
CA MET A 309 4.85 -6.42 20.68
C MET A 309 4.00 -5.79 21.77
N PHE A 310 2.70 -5.73 21.51
CA PHE A 310 1.73 -5.15 22.45
C PHE A 310 0.85 -6.22 23.07
N ASP A 311 0.39 -5.98 24.30
CA ASP A 311 -0.42 -6.91 25.08
C ASP A 311 -1.87 -6.93 24.59
N ILE A 312 -2.09 -7.61 23.46
CA ILE A 312 -3.44 -7.76 22.87
C ILE A 312 -4.37 -8.58 23.77
N GLN A 313 -3.84 -9.47 24.61
CA GLN A 313 -4.64 -10.31 25.49
C GLN A 313 -5.33 -9.47 26.58
N SER A 314 -4.57 -8.61 27.26
CA SER A 314 -5.13 -7.72 28.28
C SER A 314 -6.10 -6.69 27.69
N VAL A 315 -5.79 -6.14 26.52
CA VAL A 315 -6.69 -5.22 25.81
C VAL A 315 -7.97 -5.95 25.36
N GLY A 316 -7.84 -7.16 24.82
CA GLY A 316 -9.00 -7.97 24.42
C GLY A 316 -9.92 -8.32 25.57
N LYS A 317 -9.36 -8.67 26.75
CA LYS A 317 -10.13 -8.87 27.96
C LYS A 317 -10.88 -7.61 28.38
N LEU A 318 -10.21 -6.45 28.39
CA LEU A 318 -10.81 -5.15 28.68
C LEU A 318 -11.96 -4.84 27.72
N CYS A 319 -11.76 -5.04 26.41
CA CYS A 319 -12.79 -4.84 25.39
C CYS A 319 -14.00 -5.75 25.62
N ARG A 320 -13.77 -7.02 25.93
CA ARG A 320 -14.82 -8.00 26.23
C ARG A 320 -15.66 -7.60 27.44
N GLU A 321 -15.02 -7.15 28.52
CA GLU A 321 -15.68 -6.68 29.74
C GLU A 321 -16.54 -5.42 29.50
N LYS A 322 -16.11 -4.56 28.60
CA LYS A 322 -16.77 -3.28 28.28
C LYS A 322 -17.76 -3.36 27.11
N GLY A 323 -17.81 -4.48 26.38
CA GLY A 323 -18.62 -4.63 25.17
C GLY A 323 -18.14 -3.77 23.99
N ILE A 324 -16.83 -3.49 23.94
CA ILE A 324 -16.17 -2.70 22.88
C ILE A 324 -15.64 -3.65 21.82
N LEU A 325 -15.80 -3.29 20.55
CA LEU A 325 -15.29 -4.05 19.42
C LEU A 325 -13.76 -4.00 19.39
N PHE A 326 -13.11 -5.17 19.46
CA PHE A 326 -11.65 -5.27 19.42
C PHE A 326 -11.11 -5.72 18.08
N VAL A 327 -10.34 -4.85 17.42
CA VAL A 327 -9.72 -5.06 16.10
C VAL A 327 -8.22 -5.13 16.24
N VAL A 328 -7.60 -6.19 15.69
CA VAL A 328 -6.15 -6.36 15.73
C VAL A 328 -5.55 -6.39 14.31
N ASP A 329 -4.59 -5.50 14.09
CA ASP A 329 -3.71 -5.55 12.90
C ASP A 329 -2.57 -6.53 13.17
N THR A 330 -2.58 -7.68 12.49
CA THR A 330 -1.57 -8.73 12.64
C THR A 330 -0.57 -8.77 11.47
N ALA A 331 -0.41 -7.67 10.75
CA ALA A 331 0.46 -7.62 9.57
C ALA A 331 1.90 -8.10 9.83
N GLN A 332 2.44 -7.86 11.03
CA GLN A 332 3.80 -8.27 11.39
C GLN A 332 3.85 -9.57 12.19
N SER A 333 2.77 -9.95 12.85
CA SER A 333 2.75 -11.08 13.78
C SER A 333 2.14 -12.37 13.19
N ALA A 334 1.21 -12.25 12.24
CA ALA A 334 0.61 -13.41 11.58
C ALA A 334 1.66 -14.28 10.89
N GLY A 335 1.71 -15.57 11.28
CA GLY A 335 2.71 -16.53 10.78
C GLY A 335 4.07 -16.48 11.47
N VAL A 336 4.27 -15.56 12.42
CA VAL A 336 5.51 -15.40 13.19
C VAL A 336 5.26 -15.75 14.67
N ILE A 337 4.13 -15.31 15.20
CA ILE A 337 3.75 -15.47 16.61
C ILE A 337 2.39 -16.17 16.65
N PRO A 338 2.17 -17.14 17.56
CA PRO A 338 0.86 -17.73 17.77
C PRO A 338 -0.17 -16.67 18.19
N ILE A 339 -1.36 -16.72 17.58
CA ILE A 339 -2.47 -15.83 17.90
C ILE A 339 -3.73 -16.68 17.97
N SER A 340 -4.50 -16.54 19.04
CA SER A 340 -5.82 -17.16 19.19
C SER A 340 -6.88 -16.08 19.32
N MET A 341 -7.80 -16.00 18.35
CA MET A 341 -8.90 -15.03 18.42
C MET A 341 -9.77 -15.26 19.67
N LYS A 342 -9.90 -16.50 20.13
CA LYS A 342 -10.74 -16.83 21.29
C LYS A 342 -10.06 -16.50 22.60
N GLU A 343 -8.80 -16.93 22.78
CA GLU A 343 -8.04 -16.71 24.01
C GLU A 343 -7.70 -15.21 24.19
N ASP A 344 -7.33 -14.53 23.10
CA ASP A 344 -7.00 -13.11 23.12
C ASP A 344 -8.23 -12.19 23.02
N ASN A 345 -9.45 -12.77 23.00
CA ASN A 345 -10.73 -12.04 22.90
C ASN A 345 -10.82 -11.09 21.69
N ILE A 346 -10.24 -11.46 20.55
CA ILE A 346 -10.25 -10.67 19.33
C ILE A 346 -11.61 -10.81 18.63
N ASP A 347 -12.25 -9.70 18.33
CA ASP A 347 -13.49 -9.69 17.56
C ASP A 347 -13.24 -9.69 16.07
N ILE A 348 -12.21 -8.95 15.63
CA ILE A 348 -11.81 -8.88 14.24
C ILE A 348 -10.29 -8.91 14.14
N LEU A 349 -9.78 -9.88 13.40
CA LEU A 349 -8.36 -10.01 13.08
C LEU A 349 -8.13 -9.70 11.62
N CYS A 350 -7.23 -8.74 11.33
CA CYS A 350 -6.82 -8.39 9.97
C CYS A 350 -5.41 -8.89 9.69
N PHE A 351 -5.21 -9.57 8.54
CA PHE A 351 -3.91 -10.13 8.17
C PHE A 351 -3.51 -9.83 6.71
N THR A 352 -2.23 -9.99 6.40
CA THR A 352 -1.69 -9.97 5.04
C THR A 352 -0.92 -11.25 4.74
N GLY A 353 -1.04 -11.77 3.51
CA GLY A 353 -0.44 -13.04 3.14
C GLY A 353 1.05 -12.99 2.83
N HIS A 354 1.60 -11.84 2.42
CA HIS A 354 2.94 -11.76 1.82
C HIS A 354 4.10 -11.52 2.78
N LYS A 355 3.81 -11.40 4.09
CA LYS A 355 4.81 -11.25 5.16
C LYS A 355 5.05 -12.59 5.85
N GLY A 356 4.85 -12.71 7.14
CA GLY A 356 5.11 -13.94 7.91
C GLY A 356 4.38 -15.19 7.40
N LEU A 357 3.23 -15.04 6.74
CA LEU A 357 2.51 -16.15 6.10
C LEU A 357 3.15 -16.61 4.77
N MET A 358 4.20 -15.95 4.28
CA MET A 358 5.01 -16.32 3.10
C MET A 358 4.25 -16.46 1.78
N GLY A 359 3.00 -15.99 1.70
CA GLY A 359 2.16 -16.01 0.52
C GLY A 359 2.54 -14.93 -0.51
N PRO A 360 1.87 -14.88 -1.68
CA PRO A 360 2.08 -13.82 -2.67
C PRO A 360 1.59 -12.47 -2.17
N GLN A 361 2.09 -11.39 -2.77
CA GLN A 361 1.50 -10.06 -2.64
C GLN A 361 0.10 -10.04 -3.28
N GLY A 362 -0.75 -9.12 -2.83
CA GLY A 362 -2.10 -8.97 -3.37
C GLY A 362 -3.13 -9.89 -2.69
N ILE A 363 -2.79 -10.49 -1.54
CA ILE A 363 -3.73 -11.24 -0.72
C ILE A 363 -3.60 -10.89 0.76
N GLY A 364 -4.72 -10.81 1.42
CA GLY A 364 -4.89 -10.68 2.86
C GLY A 364 -6.29 -11.14 3.25
N GLY A 365 -6.71 -10.83 4.46
CA GLY A 365 -8.05 -11.20 4.89
C GLY A 365 -8.42 -10.65 6.25
N ILE A 366 -9.66 -10.95 6.61
CA ILE A 366 -10.30 -10.60 7.85
C ILE A 366 -10.89 -11.88 8.44
N CYS A 367 -10.63 -12.17 9.71
CA CYS A 367 -11.36 -13.16 10.48
C CYS A 367 -12.27 -12.42 11.45
N ILE A 368 -13.55 -12.79 11.50
CA ILE A 368 -14.59 -12.03 12.19
C ILE A 368 -15.29 -12.92 13.23
N ARG A 369 -15.52 -12.42 14.44
CA ARG A 369 -16.32 -13.12 15.44
C ARG A 369 -17.79 -13.17 15.00
N LYS A 370 -18.47 -14.30 15.23
CA LYS A 370 -19.91 -14.44 14.97
C LYS A 370 -20.72 -13.32 15.63
N GLY A 371 -21.65 -12.74 14.88
CA GLY A 371 -22.51 -11.67 15.35
C GLY A 371 -21.93 -10.27 15.25
N VAL A 372 -20.69 -10.11 14.74
CA VAL A 372 -20.14 -8.81 14.36
C VAL A 372 -20.57 -8.51 12.95
N GLU A 373 -21.20 -7.36 12.74
CA GLU A 373 -21.64 -6.88 11.44
C GLU A 373 -20.69 -5.79 10.94
N ILE A 374 -20.31 -5.89 9.67
CA ILE A 374 -19.44 -4.92 8.98
C ILE A 374 -20.12 -4.55 7.66
N HIS A 375 -20.35 -3.28 7.43
CA HIS A 375 -20.82 -2.80 6.13
C HIS A 375 -19.74 -2.99 5.06
N PRO A 376 -20.12 -3.46 3.87
CA PRO A 376 -19.15 -3.73 2.81
C PRO A 376 -18.50 -2.43 2.31
N LEU A 377 -17.17 -2.46 2.11
CA LEU A 377 -16.43 -1.34 1.51
C LEU A 377 -16.77 -1.13 0.03
N LYS A 378 -17.10 -2.23 -0.66
CA LYS A 378 -17.47 -2.25 -2.09
C LYS A 378 -18.80 -2.95 -2.26
N THR A 379 -19.65 -2.38 -3.09
CA THR A 379 -20.95 -2.97 -3.45
C THR A 379 -20.94 -3.46 -4.89
N GLY A 380 -21.75 -4.46 -5.22
CA GLY A 380 -21.86 -5.03 -6.55
C GLY A 380 -21.52 -6.52 -6.58
N GLY A 381 -21.41 -7.07 -7.76
CA GLY A 381 -21.19 -8.48 -8.02
C GLY A 381 -22.46 -9.22 -8.43
N THR A 382 -22.30 -10.50 -8.81
CA THR A 382 -23.41 -11.39 -9.15
C THR A 382 -23.58 -12.41 -8.02
N GLY A 383 -24.53 -12.17 -7.16
CA GLY A 383 -24.82 -13.04 -6.01
C GLY A 383 -26.14 -13.76 -6.12
N ILE A 384 -26.46 -14.56 -5.09
CA ILE A 384 -27.71 -15.35 -4.99
C ILE A 384 -28.95 -14.43 -4.91
N LEU A 385 -28.80 -13.22 -4.41
CA LEU A 385 -29.88 -12.24 -4.23
C LEU A 385 -29.78 -11.10 -5.26
N SER A 386 -29.64 -11.40 -6.53
CA SER A 386 -29.47 -10.41 -7.62
C SER A 386 -30.59 -9.37 -7.74
N PHE A 387 -31.74 -9.61 -7.11
CA PHE A 387 -32.91 -8.70 -7.10
C PHE A 387 -33.05 -7.91 -5.79
N SER A 388 -32.24 -8.17 -4.76
CA SER A 388 -32.23 -7.35 -3.55
C SER A 388 -31.53 -6.02 -3.81
N LYS A 389 -32.12 -4.93 -3.32
CA LYS A 389 -31.53 -3.58 -3.41
C LYS A 389 -30.42 -3.42 -2.41
#